data_811ceed646617b61a371b8971227752d
#
_entry.id   811ceed646617b61a371b8971227752d
#
_cell.length_a   1.000
_cell.length_b   1.000
_cell.length_c   1.000
_cell.angle_alpha   90.00
_cell.angle_beta   90.00
_cell.angle_gamma   90.00
#
_symmetry.space_group_name_H-M   'P 1'
#
loop_
_entity.id
_entity.type
_entity.pdbx_description
1 polymer ?
#
loop_
_entity_poly.entity_id
_entity_poly.type
_entity_poly.pdbx_seq_one_letter_code
_entity_poly.pdbx_strand_id
1 'polypeptide(L)'
;MRPILVFATLSSILCLSMFYRVTNAVISPDLIRDLHLNAERLGTLGSAFFYSFALCQIPMGVLLDKIGPRIIITFFSLIGASGAIVFGSADSFASAFAGRTLLGIGMASALMGSLKVFVLQFPAGRFAILSGTIISIGTLGNILATSPLAYLNATIGWRQTLLYAGGINIILAVLLFWVLKGDGRNRQYDDIPLSAQERKTGVLESFRLVVSNLSFWQLGAVAFFRYGTLVALQGLWLGPYFMDIKGLTQMKTGNLLMMLSLGTIVGSPTAGYLTDRVFYSRKTVILMGLGLYSLCLVPLTGIFDIDSPLAFSVLLFFIGVFSSFGMLAYTHIKELFPLNMSGTAISGVNFFVISGGAVLMQVIGIIVEGFVRADRSYPPQAYHTAFFICLLGMVCGLLFYAFSKDSHRPH
;
A
#
# COMPACT_ATOMS: atom_id res chain seq x y z
N MET A 1 -28.41 -8.51 10.26
CA MET A 1 -27.17 -8.99 10.92
C MET A 1 -26.12 -9.48 9.91
N ARG A 2 -26.47 -10.31 8.93
CA ARG A 2 -25.52 -10.88 7.94
C ARG A 2 -24.73 -9.84 7.12
N PRO A 3 -25.30 -8.76 6.55
CA PRO A 3 -24.52 -7.77 5.80
C PRO A 3 -23.45 -7.04 6.64
N ILE A 4 -23.75 -6.77 7.90
CA ILE A 4 -22.80 -6.14 8.83
C ILE A 4 -21.64 -7.09 9.11
N LEU A 5 -21.91 -8.38 9.33
CA LEU A 5 -20.88 -9.38 9.58
C LEU A 5 -19.98 -9.59 8.36
N VAL A 6 -20.56 -9.62 7.15
CA VAL A 6 -19.80 -9.64 5.87
C VAL A 6 -18.85 -8.45 5.81
N PHE A 7 -19.38 -7.24 6.00
CA PHE A 7 -18.59 -6.01 5.94
C PHE A 7 -17.47 -5.99 6.99
N ALA A 8 -17.80 -6.35 8.25
CA ALA A 8 -16.82 -6.39 9.34
C ALA A 8 -15.68 -7.38 9.06
N THR A 9 -16.01 -8.60 8.60
CA THR A 9 -15.00 -9.63 8.30
C THR A 9 -14.09 -9.20 7.15
N LEU A 10 -14.63 -8.65 6.08
CA LEU A 10 -13.85 -8.13 4.95
C LEU A 10 -12.96 -6.96 5.38
N SER A 11 -13.48 -6.05 6.20
CA SER A 11 -12.72 -4.93 6.75
C SER A 11 -11.57 -5.38 7.65
N SER A 12 -11.79 -6.42 8.46
CA SER A 12 -10.75 -7.00 9.31
C SER A 12 -9.64 -7.68 8.49
N ILE A 13 -9.98 -8.38 7.41
CA ILE A 13 -8.99 -8.97 6.49
C ILE A 13 -8.17 -7.87 5.80
N LEU A 14 -8.81 -6.79 5.37
CA LEU A 14 -8.09 -5.64 4.78
C LEU A 14 -7.22 -4.94 5.81
N CYS A 15 -7.68 -4.80 7.05
CA CYS A 15 -6.90 -4.25 8.16
C CYS A 15 -5.63 -5.09 8.40
N LEU A 16 -5.73 -6.42 8.44
CA LEU A 16 -4.55 -7.30 8.52
C LEU A 16 -3.64 -7.17 7.30
N SER A 17 -4.19 -7.03 6.11
CA SER A 17 -3.40 -6.80 4.90
C SER A 17 -2.55 -5.54 5.00
N MET A 18 -3.13 -4.43 5.50
CA MET A 18 -2.41 -3.17 5.72
C MET A 18 -1.41 -3.28 6.87
N PHE A 19 -1.74 -3.99 7.94
CA PHE A 19 -0.83 -4.28 9.05
C PHE A 19 0.43 -4.99 8.55
N TYR A 20 0.32 -6.09 7.81
CA TYR A 20 1.48 -6.84 7.31
C TYR A 20 2.38 -6.04 6.36
N ARG A 21 1.86 -5.00 5.69
CA ARG A 21 2.65 -4.15 4.77
C ARG A 21 3.74 -3.36 5.48
N VAL A 22 3.46 -2.90 6.70
CA VAL A 22 4.31 -1.92 7.40
C VAL A 22 4.92 -2.44 8.70
N THR A 23 4.71 -3.71 9.06
CA THR A 23 5.27 -4.32 10.27
C THR A 23 6.79 -4.25 10.35
N ASN A 24 7.49 -4.38 9.21
CA ASN A 24 8.95 -4.50 9.20
C ASN A 24 9.66 -3.26 9.76
N ALA A 25 9.08 -2.06 9.63
CA ALA A 25 9.69 -0.84 10.14
C ALA A 25 9.92 -0.88 11.66
N VAL A 26 8.95 -1.45 12.39
CA VAL A 26 9.01 -1.51 13.86
C VAL A 26 9.87 -2.68 14.33
N ILE A 27 9.77 -3.85 13.68
CA ILE A 27 10.47 -5.07 14.10
C ILE A 27 11.85 -5.23 13.45
N SER A 28 12.31 -4.27 12.64
CA SER A 28 13.58 -4.36 11.90
C SER A 28 14.81 -4.66 12.75
N PRO A 29 15.01 -4.08 13.95
CA PRO A 29 16.18 -4.42 14.77
C PRO A 29 16.18 -5.89 15.20
N ASP A 30 15.00 -6.42 15.52
CA ASP A 30 14.85 -7.82 15.92
C ASP A 30 15.08 -8.76 14.72
N LEU A 31 14.58 -8.40 13.53
CA LEU A 31 14.85 -9.15 12.29
C LEU A 31 16.33 -9.17 11.95
N ILE A 32 17.02 -8.02 12.04
CA ILE A 32 18.46 -7.92 11.79
C ILE A 32 19.24 -8.82 12.78
N ARG A 33 18.93 -8.71 14.07
CA ARG A 33 19.59 -9.48 15.12
C ARG A 33 19.34 -10.99 14.98
N ASP A 34 18.06 -11.39 14.84
CA ASP A 34 17.66 -12.79 14.93
C ASP A 34 17.94 -13.59 13.63
N LEU A 35 17.92 -12.92 12.48
CA LEU A 35 18.14 -13.54 11.16
C LEU A 35 19.49 -13.13 10.53
N HIS A 36 20.34 -12.39 11.27
CA HIS A 36 21.65 -11.90 10.81
C HIS A 36 21.57 -11.19 9.44
N LEU A 37 20.60 -10.26 9.30
CA LEU A 37 20.38 -9.54 8.05
C LEU A 37 21.31 -8.34 7.94
N ASN A 38 21.75 -8.06 6.72
CA ASN A 38 22.29 -6.77 6.30
C ASN A 38 21.19 -5.89 5.68
N ALA A 39 21.50 -4.64 5.32
CA ALA A 39 20.51 -3.71 4.79
C ALA A 39 19.92 -4.18 3.45
N GLU A 40 20.71 -4.78 2.56
CA GLU A 40 20.26 -5.33 1.29
C GLU A 40 19.23 -6.46 1.50
N ARG A 41 19.54 -7.42 2.38
CA ARG A 41 18.62 -8.53 2.71
C ARG A 41 17.36 -8.04 3.39
N LEU A 42 17.48 -7.04 4.27
CA LEU A 42 16.32 -6.42 4.91
C LEU A 42 15.40 -5.74 3.89
N GLY A 43 15.96 -4.97 2.95
CA GLY A 43 15.22 -4.37 1.83
C GLY A 43 14.55 -5.42 0.93
N THR A 44 15.29 -6.49 0.59
CA THR A 44 14.77 -7.62 -0.18
C THR A 44 13.63 -8.33 0.55
N LEU A 45 13.76 -8.54 1.86
CA LEU A 45 12.71 -9.13 2.68
C LEU A 45 11.44 -8.26 2.71
N GLY A 46 11.60 -6.94 2.84
CA GLY A 46 10.48 -5.98 2.79
C GLY A 46 9.79 -5.98 1.43
N SER A 47 10.56 -5.97 0.35
CA SER A 47 10.06 -5.93 -1.04
C SER A 47 9.36 -7.20 -1.49
N ALA A 48 9.71 -8.37 -0.91
CA ALA A 48 9.14 -9.68 -1.26
C ALA A 48 7.60 -9.68 -1.17
N PHE A 49 7.04 -9.04 -0.14
CA PHE A 49 5.61 -8.86 0.01
C PHE A 49 5.00 -8.11 -1.18
N PHE A 50 5.61 -7.01 -1.59
CA PHE A 50 5.06 -6.14 -2.63
C PHE A 50 5.23 -6.73 -4.03
N TYR A 51 6.36 -7.38 -4.34
CA TYR A 51 6.53 -8.08 -5.62
C TYR A 51 5.50 -9.20 -5.80
N SER A 52 5.35 -10.06 -4.80
CA SER A 52 4.39 -11.16 -4.86
C SER A 52 2.94 -10.66 -4.90
N PHE A 53 2.62 -9.61 -4.15
CA PHE A 53 1.32 -8.95 -4.18
C PHE A 53 1.03 -8.37 -5.58
N ALA A 54 1.98 -7.64 -6.19
CA ALA A 54 1.82 -7.04 -7.52
C ALA A 54 1.59 -8.09 -8.61
N LEU A 55 2.36 -9.18 -8.59
CA LEU A 55 2.21 -10.28 -9.54
C LEU A 55 0.82 -10.93 -9.44
N CYS A 56 0.31 -11.11 -8.22
CA CYS A 56 -1.02 -11.68 -8.00
C CYS A 56 -2.17 -10.76 -8.42
N GLN A 57 -1.95 -9.44 -8.51
CA GLN A 57 -3.00 -8.51 -8.99
C GLN A 57 -3.41 -8.79 -10.44
N ILE A 58 -2.48 -9.26 -11.28
CA ILE A 58 -2.74 -9.51 -12.71
C ILE A 58 -3.85 -10.55 -12.90
N PRO A 59 -3.80 -11.78 -12.30
CA PRO A 59 -4.84 -12.77 -12.45
C PRO A 59 -6.06 -12.55 -11.55
N MET A 60 -5.97 -11.66 -10.55
CA MET A 60 -6.96 -11.56 -9.46
C MET A 60 -8.36 -11.23 -9.97
N GLY A 61 -8.50 -10.32 -10.92
CA GLY A 61 -9.80 -9.98 -11.50
C GLY A 61 -10.47 -11.20 -12.15
N VAL A 62 -9.71 -11.92 -12.98
CA VAL A 62 -10.20 -13.12 -13.68
C VAL A 62 -10.57 -14.24 -12.69
N LEU A 63 -9.77 -14.43 -11.64
CA LEU A 63 -10.05 -15.43 -10.61
C LEU A 63 -11.33 -15.10 -9.83
N LEU A 64 -11.51 -13.83 -9.45
CA LEU A 64 -12.73 -13.35 -8.77
C LEU A 64 -13.98 -13.48 -9.64
N ASP A 65 -13.85 -13.30 -10.96
CA ASP A 65 -14.98 -13.43 -11.89
C ASP A 65 -15.35 -14.88 -12.18
N LYS A 66 -14.36 -15.77 -12.37
CA LYS A 66 -14.60 -17.16 -12.74
C LYS A 66 -14.93 -18.07 -11.55
N ILE A 67 -14.25 -17.90 -10.43
CA ILE A 67 -14.36 -18.80 -9.26
C ILE A 67 -15.28 -18.19 -8.20
N GLY A 68 -15.34 -16.86 -8.16
CA GLY A 68 -16.14 -16.11 -7.20
C GLY A 68 -15.36 -15.68 -5.94
N PRO A 69 -15.79 -14.55 -5.32
CA PRO A 69 -15.06 -13.91 -4.23
C PRO A 69 -14.99 -14.77 -2.96
N ARG A 70 -16.02 -15.59 -2.67
CA ARG A 70 -16.03 -16.44 -1.49
C ARG A 70 -14.83 -17.38 -1.42
N ILE A 71 -14.60 -18.15 -2.48
CA ILE A 71 -13.51 -19.14 -2.53
C ILE A 71 -12.17 -18.43 -2.63
N ILE A 72 -12.06 -17.42 -3.49
CA ILE A 72 -10.80 -16.72 -3.75
C ILE A 72 -10.31 -15.98 -2.50
N ILE A 73 -11.17 -15.17 -1.85
CA ILE A 73 -10.72 -14.41 -0.66
C ILE A 73 -10.35 -15.38 0.47
N THR A 74 -11.14 -16.44 0.69
CA THR A 74 -10.85 -17.42 1.72
C THR A 74 -9.51 -18.14 1.46
N PHE A 75 -9.32 -18.65 0.25
CA PHE A 75 -8.10 -19.39 -0.13
C PHE A 75 -6.86 -18.52 -0.01
N PHE A 76 -6.91 -17.31 -0.55
CA PHE A 76 -5.81 -16.36 -0.46
C PHE A 76 -5.56 -15.91 0.98
N SER A 77 -6.60 -15.68 1.79
CA SER A 77 -6.42 -15.38 3.22
C SER A 77 -5.74 -16.52 3.98
N LEU A 78 -6.03 -17.77 3.65
CA LEU A 78 -5.34 -18.95 4.25
C LEU A 78 -3.87 -19.01 3.82
N ILE A 79 -3.54 -18.68 2.56
CA ILE A 79 -2.15 -18.52 2.12
C ILE A 79 -1.47 -17.40 2.92
N GLY A 80 -2.12 -16.27 3.13
CA GLY A 80 -1.58 -15.19 3.94
C GLY A 80 -1.38 -15.58 5.41
N ALA A 81 -2.31 -16.33 5.97
CA ALA A 81 -2.16 -16.88 7.32
C ALA A 81 -0.97 -17.83 7.44
N SER A 82 -0.80 -18.76 6.47
CA SER A 82 0.38 -19.64 6.42
C SER A 82 1.67 -18.82 6.27
N GLY A 83 1.64 -17.74 5.47
CA GLY A 83 2.75 -16.80 5.34
C GLY A 83 3.11 -16.12 6.66
N ALA A 84 2.14 -15.70 7.45
CA ALA A 84 2.38 -15.11 8.77
C ALA A 84 2.99 -16.12 9.75
N ILE A 85 2.52 -17.37 9.72
CA ILE A 85 3.06 -18.45 10.54
C ILE A 85 4.50 -18.78 10.12
N VAL A 86 4.77 -18.96 8.82
CA VAL A 86 6.12 -19.23 8.32
C VAL A 86 7.07 -18.08 8.65
N PHE A 87 6.62 -16.82 8.50
CA PHE A 87 7.44 -15.67 8.84
C PHE A 87 7.69 -15.57 10.36
N GLY A 88 6.66 -15.76 11.19
CA GLY A 88 6.79 -15.77 12.66
C GLY A 88 7.65 -16.90 13.22
N SER A 89 7.75 -18.02 12.49
CA SER A 89 8.58 -19.18 12.85
C SER A 89 9.95 -19.20 12.15
N ALA A 90 10.30 -18.11 11.42
CA ALA A 90 11.51 -18.06 10.63
C ALA A 90 12.78 -18.02 11.49
N ASP A 91 13.76 -18.86 11.14
CA ASP A 91 15.10 -18.93 11.72
C ASP A 91 16.22 -18.58 10.71
N SER A 92 15.84 -18.32 9.47
CA SER A 92 16.75 -17.99 8.37
C SER A 92 16.13 -16.92 7.44
N PHE A 93 17.01 -16.26 6.66
CA PHE A 93 16.55 -15.33 5.61
C PHE A 93 15.60 -16.04 4.61
N ALA A 94 15.91 -17.28 4.22
CA ALA A 94 15.12 -17.99 3.23
C ALA A 94 13.69 -18.30 3.73
N SER A 95 13.54 -18.75 4.97
CA SER A 95 12.22 -18.98 5.57
C SER A 95 11.43 -17.68 5.78
N ALA A 96 12.11 -16.62 6.22
CA ALA A 96 11.50 -15.30 6.35
C ALA A 96 11.04 -14.74 5.00
N PHE A 97 11.87 -14.86 3.96
CA PHE A 97 11.54 -14.44 2.58
C PHE A 97 10.35 -15.21 2.03
N ALA A 98 10.31 -16.53 2.22
CA ALA A 98 9.17 -17.38 1.84
C ALA A 98 7.89 -16.92 2.56
N GLY A 99 7.95 -16.68 3.88
CA GLY A 99 6.83 -16.17 4.66
C GLY A 99 6.31 -14.82 4.15
N ARG A 100 7.20 -13.87 3.86
CA ARG A 100 6.85 -12.56 3.30
C ARG A 100 6.23 -12.68 1.90
N THR A 101 6.74 -13.57 1.07
CA THR A 101 6.18 -13.87 -0.26
C THR A 101 4.76 -14.44 -0.15
N LEU A 102 4.54 -15.42 0.72
CA LEU A 102 3.21 -16.00 0.98
C LEU A 102 2.23 -14.94 1.55
N LEU A 103 2.71 -14.06 2.43
CA LEU A 103 1.91 -12.93 2.93
C LEU A 103 1.46 -12.01 1.78
N GLY A 104 2.36 -11.65 0.86
CA GLY A 104 2.04 -10.81 -0.30
C GLY A 104 1.03 -11.48 -1.23
N ILE A 105 1.22 -12.76 -1.56
CA ILE A 105 0.26 -13.55 -2.34
C ILE A 105 -1.10 -13.55 -1.63
N GLY A 106 -1.12 -13.93 -0.36
CA GLY A 106 -2.36 -14.12 0.39
C GLY A 106 -3.17 -12.85 0.59
N MET A 107 -2.52 -11.70 0.73
CA MET A 107 -3.20 -10.43 0.94
C MET A 107 -3.65 -9.74 -0.36
N ALA A 108 -3.27 -10.24 -1.53
CA ALA A 108 -3.58 -9.63 -2.82
C ALA A 108 -5.09 -9.57 -3.14
N SER A 109 -5.89 -10.50 -2.60
CA SER A 109 -7.34 -10.55 -2.81
C SER A 109 -8.14 -9.63 -1.88
N ALA A 110 -7.55 -9.11 -0.81
CA ALA A 110 -8.27 -8.47 0.29
C ALA A 110 -9.15 -7.27 -0.16
N LEU A 111 -8.59 -6.32 -0.89
CA LEU A 111 -9.36 -5.16 -1.37
C LEU A 111 -10.24 -5.50 -2.58
N MET A 112 -9.65 -6.07 -3.64
CA MET A 112 -10.37 -6.37 -4.88
C MET A 112 -11.54 -7.33 -4.65
N GLY A 113 -11.32 -8.36 -3.83
CA GLY A 113 -12.36 -9.30 -3.44
C GLY A 113 -13.48 -8.64 -2.63
N SER A 114 -13.13 -7.75 -1.70
CA SER A 114 -14.13 -6.99 -0.92
C SER A 114 -15.00 -6.11 -1.80
N LEU A 115 -14.40 -5.36 -2.74
CA LEU A 115 -15.15 -4.54 -3.69
C LEU A 115 -16.08 -5.40 -4.56
N LYS A 116 -15.61 -6.59 -4.99
CA LYS A 116 -16.46 -7.54 -5.73
C LYS A 116 -17.66 -8.02 -4.90
N VAL A 117 -17.45 -8.34 -3.62
CA VAL A 117 -18.56 -8.72 -2.72
C VAL A 117 -19.55 -7.56 -2.57
N PHE A 118 -19.08 -6.31 -2.49
CA PHE A 118 -19.98 -5.15 -2.38
C PHE A 118 -20.86 -4.99 -3.60
N VAL A 119 -20.31 -5.17 -4.80
CA VAL A 119 -21.08 -5.13 -6.05
C VAL A 119 -22.13 -6.24 -6.09
N LEU A 120 -21.82 -7.45 -5.59
CA LEU A 120 -22.71 -8.61 -5.66
C LEU A 120 -23.79 -8.64 -4.58
N GLN A 121 -23.49 -8.15 -3.37
CA GLN A 121 -24.35 -8.37 -2.19
C GLN A 121 -24.99 -7.10 -1.62
N PHE A 122 -24.55 -5.91 -2.04
CA PHE A 122 -25.04 -4.66 -1.50
C PHE A 122 -25.73 -3.82 -2.58
N PRO A 123 -26.69 -2.94 -2.21
CA PRO A 123 -27.32 -2.03 -3.16
C PRO A 123 -26.30 -1.11 -3.83
N ALA A 124 -26.45 -0.87 -5.13
CA ALA A 124 -25.51 -0.06 -5.93
C ALA A 124 -25.26 1.33 -5.34
N GLY A 125 -26.29 2.00 -4.79
CA GLY A 125 -26.16 3.31 -4.14
C GLY A 125 -25.27 3.33 -2.88
N ARG A 126 -24.95 2.17 -2.30
CA ARG A 126 -24.06 2.08 -1.11
C ARG A 126 -22.62 1.75 -1.44
N PHE A 127 -22.31 1.45 -2.70
CA PHE A 127 -20.97 1.01 -3.09
C PHE A 127 -19.87 2.03 -2.73
N ALA A 128 -20.09 3.31 -3.02
CA ALA A 128 -19.11 4.36 -2.74
C ALA A 128 -18.84 4.50 -1.21
N ILE A 129 -19.89 4.48 -0.39
CA ILE A 129 -19.77 4.57 1.07
C ILE A 129 -19.03 3.35 1.62
N LEU A 130 -19.42 2.13 1.21
CA LEU A 130 -18.79 0.89 1.66
C LEU A 130 -17.32 0.82 1.25
N SER A 131 -17.00 1.22 0.01
CA SER A 131 -15.63 1.24 -0.50
C SER A 131 -14.76 2.25 0.25
N GLY A 132 -15.27 3.44 0.53
CA GLY A 132 -14.56 4.44 1.33
C GLY A 132 -14.35 3.98 2.77
N THR A 133 -15.39 3.42 3.40
CA THR A 133 -15.33 2.97 4.80
C THR A 133 -14.37 1.80 4.97
N ILE A 134 -14.36 0.82 4.07
CA ILE A 134 -13.45 -0.33 4.18
C ILE A 134 -11.98 0.10 4.03
N ILE A 135 -11.68 1.06 3.15
CA ILE A 135 -10.32 1.61 3.00
C ILE A 135 -9.91 2.35 4.28
N SER A 136 -10.81 3.13 4.87
CA SER A 136 -10.57 3.84 6.14
C SER A 136 -10.28 2.86 7.28
N ILE A 137 -11.07 1.80 7.42
CA ILE A 137 -10.84 0.74 8.42
C ILE A 137 -9.53 0.01 8.10
N GLY A 138 -9.24 -0.26 6.82
CA GLY A 138 -7.95 -0.84 6.39
C GLY A 138 -6.76 -0.02 6.88
N THR A 139 -6.85 1.31 6.82
CA THR A 139 -5.78 2.22 7.29
C THR A 139 -5.50 2.09 8.80
N LEU A 140 -6.48 1.64 9.60
CA LEU A 140 -6.22 1.29 11.01
C LEU A 140 -5.18 0.18 11.13
N GLY A 141 -5.08 -0.72 10.15
CA GLY A 141 -4.02 -1.74 10.10
C GLY A 141 -2.61 -1.14 10.06
N ASN A 142 -2.42 -0.04 9.32
CA ASN A 142 -1.15 0.67 9.35
C ASN A 142 -0.85 1.26 10.74
N ILE A 143 -1.87 1.79 11.43
CA ILE A 143 -1.73 2.31 12.81
C ILE A 143 -1.39 1.18 13.78
N LEU A 144 -2.07 0.03 13.67
CA LEU A 144 -1.80 -1.14 14.51
C LEU A 144 -0.38 -1.69 14.33
N ALA A 145 0.22 -1.51 13.16
CA ALA A 145 1.60 -1.90 12.87
C ALA A 145 2.66 -0.87 13.36
N THR A 146 2.27 0.15 14.09
CA THR A 146 3.17 1.17 14.67
C THR A 146 3.32 0.98 16.19
N SER A 147 2.88 1.92 17.00
CA SER A 147 3.02 1.85 18.47
C SER A 147 2.37 0.61 19.09
N PRO A 148 1.18 0.13 18.67
CA PRO A 148 0.64 -1.11 19.21
C PRO A 148 1.55 -2.32 18.92
N LEU A 149 2.11 -2.40 17.71
CA LEU A 149 3.08 -3.45 17.38
C LEU A 149 4.37 -3.32 18.21
N ALA A 150 4.88 -2.09 18.39
CA ALA A 150 6.06 -1.86 19.21
C ALA A 150 5.84 -2.34 20.66
N TYR A 151 4.66 -2.10 21.22
CA TYR A 151 4.28 -2.59 22.54
C TYR A 151 4.20 -4.13 22.58
N LEU A 152 3.53 -4.75 21.62
CA LEU A 152 3.46 -6.22 21.51
C LEU A 152 4.83 -6.84 21.32
N ASN A 153 5.67 -6.23 20.48
CA ASN A 153 7.04 -6.69 20.28
C ASN A 153 7.87 -6.66 21.56
N ALA A 154 7.73 -5.62 22.36
CA ALA A 154 8.42 -5.49 23.64
C ALA A 154 7.93 -6.50 24.70
N THR A 155 6.67 -6.95 24.63
CA THR A 155 6.05 -7.83 25.65
C THR A 155 6.14 -9.29 25.31
N ILE A 156 5.80 -9.67 24.08
CA ILE A 156 5.69 -11.08 23.63
C ILE A 156 6.66 -11.41 22.48
N GLY A 157 7.34 -10.41 21.93
CA GLY A 157 8.23 -10.55 20.78
C GLY A 157 7.53 -10.58 19.43
N TRP A 158 8.29 -10.29 18.35
CA TRP A 158 7.76 -10.21 17.00
C TRP A 158 7.26 -11.55 16.45
N ARG A 159 7.92 -12.66 16.83
CA ARG A 159 7.52 -14.01 16.40
C ARG A 159 6.11 -14.35 16.89
N GLN A 160 5.88 -14.23 18.19
CA GLN A 160 4.56 -14.52 18.78
C GLN A 160 3.48 -13.58 18.24
N THR A 161 3.79 -12.31 18.05
CA THR A 161 2.86 -11.33 17.48
C THR A 161 2.41 -11.74 16.08
N LEU A 162 3.33 -12.21 15.22
CA LEU A 162 2.99 -12.66 13.88
C LEU A 162 2.25 -13.99 13.87
N LEU A 163 2.57 -14.91 14.78
CA LEU A 163 1.82 -16.17 14.95
C LEU A 163 0.37 -15.91 15.37
N TYR A 164 0.15 -15.00 16.32
CA TYR A 164 -1.21 -14.60 16.71
C TYR A 164 -1.96 -13.90 15.56
N ALA A 165 -1.29 -13.01 14.82
CA ALA A 165 -1.89 -12.38 13.64
C ALA A 165 -2.26 -13.42 12.57
N GLY A 166 -1.43 -14.45 12.37
CA GLY A 166 -1.71 -15.58 11.48
C GLY A 166 -2.91 -16.40 11.97
N GLY A 167 -3.02 -16.66 13.27
CA GLY A 167 -4.17 -17.34 13.89
C GLY A 167 -5.48 -16.54 13.72
N ILE A 168 -5.44 -15.23 13.96
CA ILE A 168 -6.58 -14.33 13.71
C ILE A 168 -6.98 -14.38 12.22
N ASN A 169 -6.00 -14.40 11.31
CA ASN A 169 -6.27 -14.47 9.88
C ASN A 169 -6.95 -15.78 9.47
N ILE A 170 -6.58 -16.92 10.07
CA ILE A 170 -7.29 -18.21 9.86
C ILE A 170 -8.74 -18.10 10.32
N ILE A 171 -8.96 -17.57 11.52
CA ILE A 171 -10.33 -17.39 12.07
C ILE A 171 -11.17 -16.52 11.14
N LEU A 172 -10.62 -15.40 10.65
CA LEU A 172 -11.31 -14.51 9.72
C LEU A 172 -11.57 -15.18 8.37
N ALA A 173 -10.64 -15.97 7.84
CA ALA A 173 -10.82 -16.70 6.58
C ALA A 173 -11.94 -17.75 6.70
N VAL A 174 -11.97 -18.51 7.80
CA VAL A 174 -13.04 -19.48 8.08
C VAL A 174 -14.37 -18.77 8.29
N LEU A 175 -14.40 -17.70 9.06
CA LEU A 175 -15.60 -16.90 9.29
C LEU A 175 -16.13 -16.35 7.96
N LEU A 176 -15.29 -15.80 7.09
CA LEU A 176 -15.66 -15.31 5.78
C LEU A 176 -16.30 -16.41 4.92
N PHE A 177 -15.70 -17.60 4.92
CA PHE A 177 -16.22 -18.74 4.18
C PHE A 177 -17.65 -19.10 4.60
N TRP A 178 -17.94 -19.05 5.91
CA TRP A 178 -19.27 -19.34 6.44
C TRP A 178 -20.26 -18.19 6.20
N VAL A 179 -19.83 -16.96 6.37
CA VAL A 179 -20.68 -15.76 6.23
C VAL A 179 -21.09 -15.56 4.77
N LEU A 180 -20.20 -15.85 3.81
CA LEU A 180 -20.51 -15.79 2.37
C LEU A 180 -21.23 -17.07 1.85
N LYS A 181 -21.47 -18.09 2.71
CA LYS A 181 -22.21 -19.30 2.34
C LYS A 181 -23.70 -18.98 2.22
N GLY A 182 -24.25 -18.99 1.05
CA GLY A 182 -25.69 -18.84 0.83
C GLY A 182 -26.12 -17.84 -0.23
N ASP A 183 -25.19 -17.10 -0.82
CA ASP A 183 -25.47 -16.27 -1.98
C ASP A 183 -24.92 -16.90 -3.27
N GLY A 184 -25.21 -18.21 -3.45
CA GLY A 184 -25.01 -18.91 -4.73
C GLY A 184 -26.02 -18.52 -5.81
N ARG A 185 -26.75 -17.44 -5.62
CA ARG A 185 -27.47 -16.79 -6.71
C ARG A 185 -26.49 -15.82 -7.39
N ASN A 186 -25.97 -16.29 -8.52
CA ASN A 186 -25.65 -15.42 -9.64
C ASN A 186 -26.84 -14.48 -9.88
N ARG A 187 -26.94 -13.37 -9.13
CA ARG A 187 -27.71 -12.24 -9.56
C ARG A 187 -26.90 -11.65 -10.70
N GLN A 188 -27.19 -12.21 -11.86
CA GLN A 188 -27.25 -11.57 -13.15
C GLN A 188 -26.17 -10.50 -13.40
N TYR A 189 -24.97 -10.98 -13.74
CA TYR A 189 -24.07 -10.20 -14.60
C TYR A 189 -24.68 -10.02 -16.01
N ASP A 190 -25.74 -10.79 -16.33
CA ASP A 190 -26.42 -10.72 -17.63
C ASP A 190 -27.33 -9.50 -17.79
N ASP A 191 -27.67 -8.80 -16.70
CA ASP A 191 -28.59 -7.65 -16.71
C ASP A 191 -27.95 -6.27 -16.55
N ILE A 192 -26.64 -6.14 -16.46
CA ILE A 192 -26.01 -4.87 -16.76
C ILE A 192 -25.87 -4.82 -18.27
N PRO A 193 -26.68 -4.01 -19.00
CA PRO A 193 -26.50 -3.87 -20.42
C PRO A 193 -25.18 -3.18 -20.66
N LEU A 194 -24.11 -3.97 -20.78
CA LEU A 194 -22.91 -3.52 -21.45
C LEU A 194 -23.40 -3.16 -22.86
N SER A 195 -23.35 -1.89 -23.21
CA SER A 195 -23.73 -1.47 -24.56
C SER A 195 -22.97 -2.35 -25.56
N ALA A 196 -23.58 -2.67 -26.69
CA ALA A 196 -22.94 -3.52 -27.71
C ALA A 196 -21.56 -2.99 -28.15
N GLN A 197 -21.24 -1.76 -27.82
CA GLN A 197 -19.97 -1.08 -28.05
C GLN A 197 -18.90 -1.44 -27.01
N GLU A 198 -19.30 -1.80 -25.78
CA GLU A 198 -18.37 -2.22 -24.71
C GLU A 198 -17.87 -3.67 -24.91
N ARG A 199 -18.60 -4.49 -25.69
CA ARG A 199 -18.17 -5.86 -26.05
C ARG A 199 -17.17 -5.93 -27.20
N LYS A 200 -16.90 -4.85 -27.93
CA LYS A 200 -16.13 -4.88 -29.20
C LYS A 200 -14.62 -4.69 -29.04
N THR A 201 -14.12 -4.11 -27.96
CA THR A 201 -12.67 -4.01 -27.73
C THR A 201 -12.19 -5.20 -26.91
N GLY A 202 -11.37 -6.05 -27.52
CA GLY A 202 -10.71 -7.15 -26.82
C GLY A 202 -9.83 -6.62 -25.69
N VAL A 203 -9.67 -7.39 -24.60
CA VAL A 203 -8.82 -7.04 -23.45
C VAL A 203 -7.42 -6.62 -23.89
N LEU A 204 -6.85 -7.32 -24.88
CA LEU A 204 -5.52 -7.04 -25.42
C LEU A 204 -5.48 -5.70 -26.18
N GLU A 205 -6.53 -5.38 -26.90
CA GLU A 205 -6.65 -4.11 -27.63
C GLU A 205 -6.80 -2.93 -26.65
N SER A 206 -7.64 -3.06 -25.64
CA SER A 206 -7.77 -2.08 -24.57
C SER A 206 -6.43 -1.85 -23.87
N PHE A 207 -5.69 -2.91 -23.56
CA PHE A 207 -4.37 -2.82 -22.96
C PHE A 207 -3.38 -2.09 -23.88
N ARG A 208 -3.33 -2.44 -25.17
CA ARG A 208 -2.46 -1.78 -26.16
C ARG A 208 -2.77 -0.28 -26.27
N LEU A 209 -4.03 0.11 -26.31
CA LEU A 209 -4.45 1.51 -26.39
C LEU A 209 -4.07 2.29 -25.13
N VAL A 210 -4.25 1.70 -23.94
CA VAL A 210 -3.87 2.33 -22.66
C VAL A 210 -2.37 2.54 -22.60
N VAL A 211 -1.56 1.53 -22.91
CA VAL A 211 -0.09 1.60 -22.86
C VAL A 211 0.47 2.54 -23.93
N SER A 212 -0.21 2.73 -25.07
CA SER A 212 0.19 3.68 -26.11
C SER A 212 -0.06 5.14 -25.74
N ASN A 213 -0.82 5.41 -24.66
CA ASN A 213 -1.14 6.78 -24.24
C ASN A 213 -0.09 7.32 -23.27
N LEU A 214 0.52 8.45 -23.60
CA LEU A 214 1.55 9.09 -22.77
C LEU A 214 1.06 9.41 -21.36
N SER A 215 -0.21 9.85 -21.21
CA SER A 215 -0.78 10.18 -19.89
C SER A 215 -0.82 8.97 -18.94
N PHE A 216 -0.92 7.75 -19.46
CA PHE A 216 -0.82 6.52 -18.68
C PHE A 216 0.55 6.39 -18.00
N TRP A 217 1.64 6.64 -18.74
CA TRP A 217 3.00 6.59 -18.21
C TRP A 217 3.28 7.73 -17.24
N GLN A 218 2.76 8.93 -17.52
CA GLN A 218 2.90 10.09 -16.64
C GLN A 218 2.23 9.86 -15.28
N LEU A 219 1.01 9.33 -15.28
CA LEU A 219 0.30 8.95 -14.05
C LEU A 219 0.93 7.74 -13.37
N GLY A 220 1.40 6.76 -14.16
CA GLY A 220 2.12 5.61 -13.65
C GLY A 220 3.41 6.01 -12.93
N ALA A 221 4.22 6.88 -13.52
CA ALA A 221 5.48 7.34 -12.94
C ALA A 221 5.27 8.09 -11.61
N VAL A 222 4.35 9.06 -11.59
CA VAL A 222 4.08 9.79 -10.35
C VAL A 222 3.49 8.89 -9.26
N ALA A 223 2.64 7.95 -9.62
CA ALA A 223 2.06 6.98 -8.70
C ALA A 223 3.11 6.02 -8.13
N PHE A 224 4.05 5.56 -8.98
CA PHE A 224 5.18 4.70 -8.61
C PHE A 224 6.06 5.38 -7.55
N PHE A 225 6.56 6.57 -7.82
CA PHE A 225 7.44 7.26 -6.89
C PHE A 225 6.71 7.72 -5.62
N ARG A 226 5.49 8.23 -5.74
CA ARG A 226 4.71 8.68 -4.60
C ARG A 226 4.44 7.57 -3.58
N TYR A 227 3.82 6.48 -4.03
CA TYR A 227 3.47 5.38 -3.13
C TYR A 227 4.70 4.56 -2.75
N GLY A 228 5.62 4.39 -3.70
CA GLY A 228 6.87 3.70 -3.46
C GLY A 228 7.69 4.35 -2.36
N THR A 229 7.89 5.68 -2.42
CA THR A 229 8.58 6.43 -1.36
C THR A 229 7.83 6.33 -0.04
N LEU A 230 6.51 6.56 -0.04
CA LEU A 230 5.70 6.49 1.17
C LEU A 230 5.84 5.14 1.88
N VAL A 231 5.68 4.05 1.13
CA VAL A 231 5.68 2.70 1.69
C VAL A 231 7.09 2.23 2.03
N ALA A 232 8.11 2.60 1.26
CA ALA A 232 9.48 2.28 1.59
C ALA A 232 9.92 2.96 2.90
N LEU A 233 9.52 4.22 3.09
CA LEU A 233 9.78 4.97 4.32
C LEU A 233 8.98 4.39 5.49
N GLN A 234 7.66 4.38 5.41
CA GLN A 234 6.76 3.96 6.50
C GLN A 234 6.86 2.46 6.80
N GLY A 235 6.99 1.63 5.77
CA GLY A 235 6.94 0.17 5.89
C GLY A 235 8.27 -0.46 6.31
N LEU A 236 9.38 0.27 6.19
CA LEU A 236 10.68 -0.28 6.55
C LEU A 236 11.68 0.78 7.01
N TRP A 237 12.10 1.74 6.16
CA TRP A 237 13.38 2.44 6.31
C TRP A 237 13.40 3.57 7.35
N LEU A 238 12.26 4.18 7.69
CA LEU A 238 12.20 5.11 8.82
C LEU A 238 12.39 4.41 10.18
N GLY A 239 12.09 3.09 10.26
CA GLY A 239 12.34 2.31 11.46
C GLY A 239 13.84 2.33 11.84
N PRO A 240 14.71 1.68 11.05
CA PRO A 240 16.16 1.70 11.26
C PRO A 240 16.73 3.13 11.37
N TYR A 241 16.30 4.06 10.51
CA TYR A 241 16.77 5.44 10.58
C TYR A 241 16.55 6.07 11.96
N PHE A 242 15.34 5.96 12.52
CA PHE A 242 15.07 6.53 13.83
C PHE A 242 15.73 5.77 14.99
N MET A 243 15.84 4.45 14.87
CA MET A 243 16.43 3.64 15.95
C MET A 243 17.96 3.66 15.92
N ASP A 244 18.57 3.47 14.75
CA ASP A 244 20.03 3.33 14.63
C ASP A 244 20.74 4.69 14.55
N ILE A 245 20.13 5.69 13.87
CA ILE A 245 20.79 6.99 13.66
C ILE A 245 20.37 8.02 14.71
N LYS A 246 19.06 8.08 15.05
CA LYS A 246 18.55 9.04 16.04
C LYS A 246 18.44 8.46 17.45
N GLY A 247 18.80 7.18 17.66
CA GLY A 247 18.82 6.54 18.98
C GLY A 247 17.45 6.42 19.66
N LEU A 248 16.36 6.43 18.88
CA LEU A 248 15.02 6.35 19.44
C LEU A 248 14.65 4.91 19.78
N THR A 249 13.85 4.73 20.82
CA THR A 249 13.27 3.42 21.15
C THR A 249 12.23 2.99 20.10
N GLN A 250 11.96 1.68 19.98
CA GLN A 250 10.91 1.15 19.10
C GLN A 250 9.55 1.82 19.35
N MET A 251 9.20 2.08 20.63
CA MET A 251 7.95 2.76 20.98
C MET A 251 7.89 4.19 20.44
N LYS A 252 8.96 4.97 20.62
CA LYS A 252 9.04 6.35 20.10
C LYS A 252 9.00 6.36 18.58
N THR A 253 9.71 5.44 17.94
CA THR A 253 9.68 5.23 16.48
C THR A 253 8.28 4.88 16.00
N GLY A 254 7.60 3.96 16.67
CA GLY A 254 6.20 3.61 16.37
C GLY A 254 5.27 4.82 16.45
N ASN A 255 5.43 5.68 17.48
CA ASN A 255 4.65 6.91 17.62
C ASN A 255 4.87 7.89 16.46
N LEU A 256 6.12 8.02 15.99
CA LEU A 256 6.44 8.83 14.82
C LEU A 256 5.80 8.27 13.55
N LEU A 257 5.93 6.97 13.30
CA LEU A 257 5.32 6.32 12.13
C LEU A 257 3.79 6.39 12.14
N MET A 258 3.17 6.41 13.32
CA MET A 258 1.73 6.60 13.47
C MET A 258 1.28 7.97 12.95
N MET A 259 2.07 9.04 13.14
CA MET A 259 1.74 10.39 12.64
C MET A 259 1.58 10.40 11.12
N LEU A 260 2.37 9.62 10.39
CA LEU A 260 2.25 9.47 8.94
C LEU A 260 0.90 8.87 8.54
N SER A 261 0.45 7.82 9.25
CA SER A 261 -0.88 7.22 9.02
C SER A 261 -2.02 8.19 9.34
N LEU A 262 -1.91 8.93 10.45
CA LEU A 262 -2.89 9.95 10.83
C LEU A 262 -2.95 11.08 9.78
N GLY A 263 -1.79 11.52 9.29
CA GLY A 263 -1.72 12.48 8.18
C GLY A 263 -2.46 11.98 6.93
N THR A 264 -2.28 10.71 6.56
CA THR A 264 -2.98 10.12 5.41
C THR A 264 -4.50 10.11 5.59
N ILE A 265 -4.99 9.84 6.80
CA ILE A 265 -6.43 9.86 7.12
C ILE A 265 -7.01 11.27 6.94
N VAL A 266 -6.29 12.30 7.40
CA VAL A 266 -6.72 13.70 7.26
C VAL A 266 -6.58 14.20 5.82
N GLY A 267 -5.48 13.83 5.16
CA GLY A 267 -5.16 14.31 3.81
C GLY A 267 -6.10 13.77 2.73
N SER A 268 -6.59 12.53 2.85
CA SER A 268 -7.44 11.92 1.82
C SER A 268 -8.77 12.68 1.61
N PRO A 269 -9.57 13.01 2.63
CA PRO A 269 -10.77 13.84 2.46
C PRO A 269 -10.44 15.25 2.01
N THR A 270 -9.32 15.82 2.51
CA THR A 270 -8.86 17.17 2.14
C THR A 270 -8.56 17.26 0.65
N ALA A 271 -7.86 16.27 0.09
CA ALA A 271 -7.58 16.20 -1.33
C ALA A 271 -8.87 16.15 -2.18
N GLY A 272 -9.83 15.32 -1.75
CA GLY A 272 -11.16 15.26 -2.39
C GLY A 272 -11.89 16.60 -2.36
N TYR A 273 -11.97 17.22 -1.19
CA TYR A 273 -12.62 18.52 -1.03
C TYR A 273 -11.99 19.63 -1.90
N LEU A 274 -10.65 19.72 -1.89
CA LEU A 274 -9.93 20.70 -2.71
C LEU A 274 -10.19 20.49 -4.20
N THR A 275 -10.26 19.24 -4.64
CA THR A 275 -10.51 18.92 -6.04
C THR A 275 -11.95 19.23 -6.48
N ASP A 276 -12.94 18.92 -5.64
CA ASP A 276 -14.34 18.99 -6.03
C ASP A 276 -14.99 20.36 -5.74
N ARG A 277 -14.39 21.16 -4.83
CA ARG A 277 -14.99 22.42 -4.34
C ARG A 277 -14.13 23.66 -4.54
N VAL A 278 -12.81 23.51 -4.73
CA VAL A 278 -11.89 24.66 -4.78
C VAL A 278 -11.24 24.81 -6.15
N PHE A 279 -10.52 23.80 -6.60
CA PHE A 279 -9.71 23.87 -7.82
C PHE A 279 -10.40 23.31 -9.05
N TYR A 280 -11.38 22.44 -8.90
CA TYR A 280 -12.09 21.74 -10.01
C TYR A 280 -11.17 21.04 -11.01
N SER A 281 -9.93 20.74 -10.62
CA SER A 281 -8.88 20.13 -11.43
C SER A 281 -8.15 19.05 -10.62
N ARG A 282 -8.16 17.82 -11.14
CA ARG A 282 -7.41 16.69 -10.55
C ARG A 282 -5.92 16.96 -10.62
N LYS A 283 -5.47 17.40 -11.78
CA LYS A 283 -4.06 17.66 -12.06
C LYS A 283 -3.47 18.71 -11.11
N THR A 284 -4.15 19.85 -10.94
CA THR A 284 -3.68 20.93 -10.08
C THR A 284 -3.51 20.48 -8.63
N VAL A 285 -4.49 19.75 -8.09
CA VAL A 285 -4.43 19.27 -6.70
C VAL A 285 -3.35 18.22 -6.50
N ILE A 286 -3.15 17.32 -7.48
CA ILE A 286 -2.04 16.35 -7.45
C ILE A 286 -0.69 17.07 -7.47
N LEU A 287 -0.47 18.04 -8.39
CA LEU A 287 0.78 18.79 -8.50
C LEU A 287 1.09 19.54 -7.21
N MET A 288 0.11 20.25 -6.67
CA MET A 288 0.26 20.99 -5.42
C MET A 288 0.59 20.06 -4.25
N GLY A 289 -0.21 19.01 -4.06
CA GLY A 289 -0.02 18.08 -2.94
C GLY A 289 1.31 17.33 -3.01
N LEU A 290 1.67 16.83 -4.18
CA LEU A 290 2.93 16.11 -4.35
C LEU A 290 4.16 17.03 -4.41
N GLY A 291 4.00 18.29 -4.81
CA GLY A 291 5.02 19.32 -4.63
C GLY A 291 5.32 19.56 -3.14
N LEU A 292 4.28 19.75 -2.33
CA LEU A 292 4.42 19.87 -0.86
C LEU A 292 4.96 18.59 -0.22
N TYR A 293 4.54 17.41 -0.72
CA TYR A 293 5.12 16.13 -0.30
C TYR A 293 6.63 16.08 -0.56
N SER A 294 7.06 16.50 -1.76
CA SER A 294 8.49 16.55 -2.10
C SER A 294 9.25 17.52 -1.19
N LEU A 295 8.69 18.68 -0.86
CA LEU A 295 9.28 19.62 0.09
C LEU A 295 9.40 19.01 1.49
N CYS A 296 8.41 18.25 1.93
CA CYS A 296 8.48 17.54 3.21
C CYS A 296 9.54 16.40 3.23
N LEU A 297 9.98 15.90 2.08
CA LEU A 297 11.07 14.91 2.04
C LEU A 297 12.46 15.55 2.17
N VAL A 298 12.62 16.85 1.87
CA VAL A 298 13.92 17.56 1.93
C VAL A 298 14.61 17.43 3.29
N PRO A 299 13.94 17.62 4.44
CA PRO A 299 14.59 17.47 5.73
C PRO A 299 15.16 16.08 6.00
N LEU A 300 14.59 15.02 5.40
CA LEU A 300 15.10 13.65 5.55
C LEU A 300 16.40 13.40 4.78
N THR A 301 16.78 14.29 3.86
CA THR A 301 18.03 14.17 3.09
C THR A 301 19.28 14.65 3.83
N GLY A 302 19.13 15.10 5.07
CA GLY A 302 20.25 15.57 5.89
C GLY A 302 20.71 17.00 5.58
N ILE A 303 19.99 17.77 4.75
CA ILE A 303 20.25 19.18 4.50
C ILE A 303 19.98 20.01 5.78
N PHE A 304 19.01 19.59 6.58
CA PHE A 304 18.67 20.19 7.86
C PHE A 304 18.92 19.18 8.97
N ASP A 305 19.60 19.61 10.01
CA ASP A 305 19.79 18.79 11.21
C ASP A 305 18.58 18.91 12.13
N ILE A 306 17.73 17.92 12.08
CA ILE A 306 16.54 17.85 12.92
C ILE A 306 16.75 16.78 13.99
N ASP A 307 16.71 17.21 15.27
CA ASP A 307 16.84 16.32 16.42
C ASP A 307 15.57 16.27 17.30
N SER A 308 14.64 17.22 17.08
CA SER A 308 13.41 17.28 17.85
C SER A 308 12.41 16.20 17.44
N PRO A 309 11.99 15.30 18.34
CA PRO A 309 10.93 14.33 18.07
C PRO A 309 9.60 14.99 17.67
N LEU A 310 9.31 16.19 18.21
CA LEU A 310 8.11 16.96 17.84
C LEU A 310 8.19 17.43 16.39
N ALA A 311 9.36 17.92 15.95
CA ALA A 311 9.55 18.34 14.56
C ALA A 311 9.39 17.16 13.59
N PHE A 312 9.92 15.98 13.92
CA PHE A 312 9.68 14.77 13.14
C PHE A 312 8.20 14.35 13.14
N SER A 313 7.50 14.46 14.27
CA SER A 313 6.05 14.15 14.33
C SER A 313 5.25 15.03 13.38
N VAL A 314 5.51 16.34 13.38
CA VAL A 314 4.86 17.31 12.47
C VAL A 314 5.24 17.01 11.02
N LEU A 315 6.53 16.79 10.75
CA LEU A 315 7.02 16.47 9.40
C LEU A 315 6.35 15.21 8.84
N LEU A 316 6.32 14.12 9.60
CA LEU A 316 5.72 12.86 9.16
C LEU A 316 4.21 12.97 9.00
N PHE A 317 3.53 13.73 9.86
CA PHE A 317 2.12 14.01 9.68
C PHE A 317 1.86 14.70 8.33
N PHE A 318 2.61 15.75 7.98
CA PHE A 318 2.45 16.43 6.70
C PHE A 318 2.89 15.58 5.50
N ILE A 319 3.92 14.72 5.63
CA ILE A 319 4.26 13.70 4.64
C ILE A 319 3.03 12.83 4.36
N GLY A 320 2.34 12.37 5.39
CA GLY A 320 1.10 11.60 5.27
C GLY A 320 -0.02 12.38 4.57
N VAL A 321 -0.28 13.63 5.01
CA VAL A 321 -1.29 14.51 4.42
C VAL A 321 -1.07 14.69 2.93
N PHE A 322 0.11 15.17 2.53
CA PHE A 322 0.38 15.53 1.15
C PHE A 322 0.57 14.33 0.23
N SER A 323 1.12 13.22 0.73
CA SER A 323 1.20 11.99 -0.06
C SER A 323 -0.18 11.46 -0.47
N SER A 324 -1.21 11.66 0.36
CA SER A 324 -2.57 11.19 0.08
C SER A 324 -3.20 11.86 -1.15
N PHE A 325 -2.76 13.07 -1.52
CA PHE A 325 -3.24 13.78 -2.71
C PHE A 325 -2.95 13.00 -4.01
N GLY A 326 -1.89 12.21 -4.03
CA GLY A 326 -1.60 11.33 -5.15
C GLY A 326 -2.60 10.18 -5.35
N MET A 327 -3.50 9.92 -4.39
CA MET A 327 -4.60 8.96 -4.60
C MET A 327 -5.59 9.44 -5.68
N LEU A 328 -5.66 10.74 -5.93
CA LEU A 328 -6.44 11.32 -7.02
C LEU A 328 -5.99 10.83 -8.41
N ALA A 329 -4.78 10.26 -8.54
CA ALA A 329 -4.31 9.66 -9.79
C ALA A 329 -5.26 8.57 -10.32
N TYR A 330 -5.92 7.81 -9.43
CA TYR A 330 -6.92 6.81 -9.83
C TYR A 330 -8.17 7.45 -10.45
N THR A 331 -8.60 8.57 -9.92
CA THR A 331 -9.74 9.31 -10.46
C THR A 331 -9.33 10.01 -11.77
N HIS A 332 -8.14 10.61 -11.80
CA HIS A 332 -7.62 11.30 -12.98
C HIS A 332 -7.46 10.33 -14.16
N ILE A 333 -6.84 9.16 -13.96
CA ILE A 333 -6.70 8.18 -15.05
C ILE A 333 -8.06 7.68 -15.56
N LYS A 334 -9.03 7.48 -14.64
CA LYS A 334 -10.39 7.10 -15.00
C LYS A 334 -11.07 8.14 -15.91
N GLU A 335 -10.83 9.41 -15.66
CA GLU A 335 -11.42 10.52 -16.43
C GLU A 335 -10.75 10.74 -17.80
N LEU A 336 -9.48 10.31 -17.95
CA LEU A 336 -8.73 10.43 -19.20
C LEU A 336 -9.03 9.31 -20.23
N PHE A 337 -9.64 8.23 -19.80
CA PHE A 337 -9.93 7.09 -20.66
C PHE A 337 -11.44 6.83 -20.77
N PRO A 338 -11.94 6.34 -21.92
CA PRO A 338 -13.32 5.89 -22.08
C PRO A 338 -13.69 4.84 -21.05
N LEU A 339 -14.98 4.77 -20.71
CA LEU A 339 -15.49 3.92 -19.63
C LEU A 339 -15.13 2.43 -19.83
N ASN A 340 -15.15 1.94 -21.08
CA ASN A 340 -14.78 0.56 -21.45
C ASN A 340 -13.28 0.23 -21.26
N MET A 341 -12.39 1.24 -21.14
CA MET A 341 -10.95 1.07 -20.91
C MET A 341 -10.50 1.52 -19.52
N SER A 342 -11.37 2.21 -18.77
CA SER A 342 -11.02 2.81 -17.48
C SER A 342 -10.57 1.77 -16.44
N GLY A 343 -11.16 0.57 -16.45
CA GLY A 343 -10.76 -0.53 -15.59
C GLY A 343 -9.31 -0.99 -15.85
N THR A 344 -8.93 -1.17 -17.12
CA THR A 344 -7.57 -1.53 -17.53
C THR A 344 -6.58 -0.42 -17.15
N ALA A 345 -6.95 0.83 -17.36
CA ALA A 345 -6.09 1.98 -17.03
C ALA A 345 -5.87 2.10 -15.51
N ILE A 346 -6.91 1.97 -14.69
CA ILE A 346 -6.82 1.97 -13.22
C ILE A 346 -5.94 0.82 -12.72
N SER A 347 -6.13 -0.38 -13.25
CA SER A 347 -5.34 -1.56 -12.87
C SER A 347 -3.86 -1.39 -13.23
N GLY A 348 -3.57 -0.79 -14.38
CA GLY A 348 -2.22 -0.46 -14.79
C GLY A 348 -1.55 0.54 -13.86
N VAL A 349 -2.23 1.63 -13.47
CA VAL A 349 -1.72 2.58 -12.48
C VAL A 349 -1.51 1.90 -11.12
N ASN A 350 -2.42 1.02 -10.70
CA ASN A 350 -2.25 0.26 -9.45
C ASN A 350 -1.02 -0.66 -9.48
N PHE A 351 -0.70 -1.25 -10.62
CA PHE A 351 0.53 -2.02 -10.79
C PHE A 351 1.77 -1.13 -10.54
N PHE A 352 1.83 0.10 -11.08
CA PHE A 352 2.92 1.04 -10.81
C PHE A 352 2.98 1.43 -9.33
N VAL A 353 1.84 1.66 -8.67
CA VAL A 353 1.76 1.95 -7.24
C VAL A 353 2.43 0.85 -6.41
N ILE A 354 2.05 -0.39 -6.62
CA ILE A 354 2.57 -1.53 -5.84
C ILE A 354 4.02 -1.85 -6.18
N SER A 355 4.37 -1.83 -7.47
CA SER A 355 5.75 -2.05 -7.93
C SER A 355 6.71 -0.97 -7.41
N GLY A 356 6.25 0.28 -7.30
CA GLY A 356 7.03 1.35 -6.67
C GLY A 356 7.43 1.02 -5.24
N GLY A 357 6.49 0.48 -4.44
CA GLY A 357 6.77 0.01 -3.08
C GLY A 357 7.84 -1.08 -3.05
N ALA A 358 7.71 -2.09 -3.92
CA ALA A 358 8.68 -3.17 -4.02
C ALA A 358 10.08 -2.67 -4.40
N VAL A 359 10.16 -1.91 -5.49
CA VAL A 359 11.44 -1.46 -6.05
C VAL A 359 12.15 -0.49 -5.11
N LEU A 360 11.47 0.55 -4.60
CA LEU A 360 12.12 1.55 -3.76
C LEU A 360 12.53 0.97 -2.40
N MET A 361 11.75 0.05 -1.84
CA MET A 361 12.12 -0.63 -0.59
C MET A 361 13.43 -1.42 -0.75
N GLN A 362 13.62 -2.10 -1.87
CA GLN A 362 14.83 -2.85 -2.20
C GLN A 362 15.99 -1.92 -2.56
N VAL A 363 15.76 -0.91 -3.40
CA VAL A 363 16.79 0.04 -3.84
C VAL A 363 17.40 0.78 -2.66
N ILE A 364 16.59 1.23 -1.69
CA ILE A 364 17.11 1.85 -0.46
C ILE A 364 18.04 0.87 0.28
N GLY A 365 17.69 -0.43 0.37
CA GLY A 365 18.52 -1.43 1.01
C GLY A 365 19.89 -1.60 0.34
N ILE A 366 19.91 -1.62 -1.00
CA ILE A 366 21.16 -1.71 -1.77
C ILE A 366 22.01 -0.45 -1.54
N ILE A 367 21.40 0.74 -1.53
CA ILE A 367 22.11 1.99 -1.30
C ILE A 367 22.69 2.02 0.10
N VAL A 368 21.90 1.70 1.12
CA VAL A 368 22.35 1.71 2.53
C VAL A 368 23.49 0.70 2.74
N GLU A 369 23.40 -0.49 2.13
CA GLU A 369 24.46 -1.50 2.20
C GLU A 369 25.77 -1.02 1.59
N GLY A 370 25.73 -0.20 0.54
CA GLY A 370 26.91 0.40 -0.09
C GLY A 370 27.72 1.33 0.81
N PHE A 371 27.18 1.72 1.97
CA PHE A 371 27.85 2.57 2.97
C PHE A 371 28.26 1.79 4.24
N VAL A 372 28.22 0.45 4.22
CA VAL A 372 28.56 -0.36 5.38
C VAL A 372 29.98 -0.06 5.89
N ARG A 373 30.13 0.13 7.19
CA ARG A 373 31.43 0.32 7.86
C ARG A 373 32.04 -1.01 8.31
N ALA A 374 33.32 -0.99 8.69
CA ALA A 374 34.04 -2.18 9.16
C ALA A 374 33.39 -2.81 10.41
N ASP A 375 32.73 -2.02 11.24
CA ASP A 375 31.96 -2.45 12.42
C ASP A 375 30.53 -2.91 12.08
N ARG A 376 30.19 -2.99 10.79
CA ARG A 376 28.86 -3.31 10.26
C ARG A 376 27.77 -2.29 10.62
N SER A 377 28.13 -1.08 11.06
CA SER A 377 27.19 0.03 11.22
C SER A 377 26.98 0.79 9.93
N TYR A 378 25.87 1.51 9.84
CA TYR A 378 25.55 2.38 8.72
C TYR A 378 25.63 3.85 9.17
N PRO A 379 26.39 4.71 8.46
CA PRO A 379 26.43 6.13 8.79
C PRO A 379 25.12 6.84 8.40
N PRO A 380 24.81 8.02 9.01
CA PRO A 380 23.63 8.81 8.61
C PRO A 380 23.55 9.09 7.12
N GLN A 381 24.71 9.29 6.46
CA GLN A 381 24.82 9.57 5.03
C GLN A 381 24.20 8.45 4.16
N ALA A 382 24.23 7.19 4.61
CA ALA A 382 23.63 6.06 3.93
C ALA A 382 22.12 6.27 3.72
N TYR A 383 21.43 6.63 4.80
CA TYR A 383 20.00 6.91 4.78
C TYR A 383 19.67 8.22 4.05
N HIS A 384 20.47 9.28 4.31
CA HIS A 384 20.27 10.57 3.64
C HIS A 384 20.40 10.45 2.11
N THR A 385 21.39 9.70 1.61
CA THR A 385 21.55 9.43 0.17
C THR A 385 20.37 8.67 -0.39
N ALA A 386 19.90 7.63 0.32
CA ALA A 386 18.75 6.85 -0.10
C ALA A 386 17.46 7.71 -0.16
N PHE A 387 17.23 8.54 0.83
CA PHE A 387 16.07 9.45 0.87
C PHE A 387 16.17 10.56 -0.18
N PHE A 388 17.39 11.04 -0.49
CA PHE A 388 17.64 11.98 -1.58
C PHE A 388 17.27 11.35 -2.95
N ILE A 389 17.61 10.09 -3.18
CA ILE A 389 17.24 9.38 -4.42
C ILE A 389 15.71 9.23 -4.51
N CYS A 390 15.02 8.95 -3.41
CA CYS A 390 13.56 8.95 -3.38
C CYS A 390 12.97 10.33 -3.70
N LEU A 391 13.53 11.40 -3.14
CA LEU A 391 13.15 12.78 -3.45
C LEU A 391 13.37 13.11 -4.93
N LEU A 392 14.53 12.77 -5.47
CA LEU A 392 14.86 13.00 -6.88
C LEU A 392 13.87 12.27 -7.80
N GLY A 393 13.61 10.99 -7.53
CA GLY A 393 12.61 10.20 -8.27
C GLY A 393 11.22 10.81 -8.19
N MET A 394 10.81 11.30 -6.99
CA MET A 394 9.52 11.97 -6.81
C MET A 394 9.43 13.25 -7.63
N VAL A 395 10.49 14.09 -7.61
CA VAL A 395 10.55 15.34 -8.39
C VAL A 395 10.54 15.04 -9.89
N CYS A 396 11.32 14.08 -10.36
CA CYS A 396 11.31 13.66 -11.78
C CYS A 396 9.94 13.14 -12.22
N GLY A 397 9.30 12.30 -11.40
CA GLY A 397 7.95 11.81 -11.64
C GLY A 397 6.91 12.94 -11.69
N LEU A 398 7.03 13.92 -10.78
CA LEU A 398 6.15 15.09 -10.72
C LEU A 398 6.33 16.01 -11.94
N LEU A 399 7.57 16.27 -12.35
CA LEU A 399 7.88 17.06 -13.55
C LEU A 399 7.34 16.36 -14.80
N PHE A 400 7.52 15.04 -14.93
CA PHE A 400 6.96 14.29 -16.06
C PHE A 400 5.43 14.35 -16.07
N TYR A 401 4.79 14.24 -14.89
CA TYR A 401 3.34 14.35 -14.75
C TYR A 401 2.82 15.77 -15.03
N ALA A 402 3.60 16.82 -14.79
CA ALA A 402 3.21 18.20 -15.05
C ALA A 402 2.82 18.45 -16.52
N PHE A 403 3.38 17.65 -17.46
CA PHE A 403 3.02 17.70 -18.88
C PHE A 403 1.81 16.82 -19.25
N SER A 404 1.14 16.19 -18.27
CA SER A 404 -0.07 15.40 -18.55
C SER A 404 -1.25 16.31 -18.93
N LYS A 405 -2.23 15.72 -19.63
CA LYS A 405 -3.49 16.40 -19.92
C LYS A 405 -4.29 16.53 -18.62
N ASP A 406 -4.98 17.64 -18.41
CA ASP A 406 -5.92 17.81 -17.31
C ASP A 406 -7.28 17.22 -17.69
N SER A 407 -7.99 16.65 -16.71
CA SER A 407 -9.38 16.25 -16.87
C SER A 407 -10.24 17.48 -16.53
N HIS A 408 -10.57 18.29 -17.53
CA HIS A 408 -11.56 19.36 -17.35
C HIS A 408 -12.94 18.75 -17.20
N ARG A 409 -13.61 19.00 -16.08
CA ARG A 409 -15.07 18.94 -16.04
C ARG A 409 -15.60 20.25 -16.60
N PRO A 410 -16.35 20.23 -17.74
CA PRO A 410 -17.14 21.40 -18.08
C PRO A 410 -18.14 21.67 -16.92
N HIS A 411 -18.27 22.93 -16.55
CA HIS A 411 -19.23 23.42 -15.54
C HIS A 411 -20.66 23.10 -15.91
#